data_450d7f790a5ba97fff79adc6deb4b3ef
#
_entry.id   450d7f790a5ba97fff79adc6deb4b3ef
#
_cell.length_a   1.000
_cell.length_b   1.000
_cell.length_c   1.000
_cell.angle_alpha   90.00
_cell.angle_beta   90.00
_cell.angle_gamma   90.00
#
_symmetry.space_group_name_H-M   'P 1'
#
loop_
_entity.id
_entity.type
_entity.pdbx_description
1 polymer ?
#
loop_
_entity_poly.entity_id
_entity_poly.type
_entity_poly.pdbx_seq_one_letter_code
_entity_poly.pdbx_strand_id
1 'polypeptide(L)'
;VSVDDLEFVKTHQPIRSEEGLATWYTAAKGRKSANGQVFSDHSLTAAHRTLPMGSLIVVTNLTSGQSAAMRITDRGPFVGDKLLDLTIASAKATGVYRVGTARVRLDVYRTPKPIDSGGRWCVQVGAFTSHHKAEKLKEQLLHKYPGANVIEFPGDDSFWVRIRPEGDNREKAELIARRLRPAEGEAFLTRLD
;
A
#
# COMPACT_ATOMS: atom_id res chain seq x y z
N VAL A 1 -1.83 -1.38 17.62
CA VAL A 1 -1.06 -2.54 18.08
C VAL A 1 -1.38 -2.77 19.55
N SER A 2 -1.80 -3.96 19.90
CA SER A 2 -2.15 -4.36 21.27
C SER A 2 -0.91 -4.84 22.05
N VAL A 3 -1.08 -5.02 23.36
CA VAL A 3 -0.04 -5.65 24.20
C VAL A 3 0.25 -7.08 23.72
N ASP A 4 -0.80 -7.82 23.33
CA ASP A 4 -0.67 -9.19 22.80
C ASP A 4 0.11 -9.22 21.47
N ASP A 5 -0.05 -8.19 20.62
CA ASP A 5 0.74 -8.07 19.40
C ASP A 5 2.23 -7.87 19.71
N LEU A 6 2.55 -7.05 20.70
CA LEU A 6 3.94 -6.81 21.11
C LEU A 6 4.57 -8.06 21.72
N GLU A 7 3.82 -8.81 22.52
CA GLU A 7 4.28 -10.07 23.08
C GLU A 7 4.48 -11.13 21.99
N PHE A 8 3.56 -11.20 21.02
CA PHE A 8 3.70 -12.09 19.87
C PHE A 8 4.98 -11.81 19.09
N VAL A 9 5.27 -10.54 18.80
CA VAL A 9 6.49 -10.14 18.09
C VAL A 9 7.76 -10.54 18.85
N LYS A 10 7.77 -10.46 20.18
CA LYS A 10 8.93 -10.85 21.00
C LYS A 10 9.19 -12.36 21.00
N THR A 11 8.15 -13.15 20.85
CA THR A 11 8.21 -14.62 21.05
C THR A 11 8.22 -15.42 19.74
N HIS A 12 7.99 -14.77 18.61
CA HIS A 12 7.91 -15.42 17.29
C HIS A 12 8.92 -14.87 16.30
N GLN A 13 9.25 -15.63 15.28
CA GLN A 13 10.02 -15.18 14.14
C GLN A 13 9.10 -14.60 13.06
N PRO A 14 9.57 -13.66 12.25
CA PRO A 14 8.80 -13.17 11.11
C PRO A 14 8.59 -14.29 10.08
N ILE A 15 7.41 -14.31 9.48
CA ILE A 15 7.05 -15.25 8.41
C ILE A 15 7.55 -14.77 7.03
N ARG A 16 7.88 -13.48 6.91
CA ARG A 16 8.44 -12.85 5.70
C ARG A 16 9.21 -11.61 6.11
N SER A 17 10.30 -11.32 5.37
CA SER A 17 11.05 -10.08 5.50
C SER A 17 11.35 -9.51 4.12
N GLU A 18 11.26 -8.19 4.00
CA GLU A 18 11.56 -7.42 2.80
C GLU A 18 12.35 -6.16 3.17
N GLU A 19 13.18 -5.68 2.26
CA GLU A 19 13.86 -4.38 2.41
C GLU A 19 13.43 -3.43 1.30
N GLY A 20 13.31 -2.15 1.62
CA GLY A 20 12.96 -1.13 0.66
C GLY A 20 12.91 0.25 1.28
N LEU A 21 12.43 1.22 0.52
CA LEU A 21 12.28 2.59 0.97
C LEU A 21 10.92 2.81 1.64
N ALA A 22 10.93 3.44 2.80
CA ALA A 22 9.74 3.93 3.48
C ALA A 22 9.71 5.45 3.44
N THR A 23 8.53 6.00 3.17
CA THR A 23 8.19 7.40 3.32
C THR A 23 7.09 7.56 4.36
N TRP A 24 6.57 8.75 4.54
CA TRP A 24 5.41 8.97 5.38
C TRP A 24 4.39 9.88 4.69
N TYR A 25 3.15 9.77 5.08
CA TYR A 25 2.03 10.50 4.51
C TYR A 25 1.07 10.99 5.58
N THR A 26 0.28 11.98 5.21
CA THR A 26 -0.87 12.45 5.97
C THR A 26 -2.12 12.38 5.11
N ALA A 27 -3.27 12.58 5.71
CA ALA A 27 -4.53 12.63 4.98
C ALA A 27 -5.43 13.73 5.52
N ALA A 28 -6.32 14.22 4.67
CA ALA A 28 -7.35 15.18 5.08
C ALA A 28 -8.19 14.63 6.23
N LYS A 29 -8.61 15.51 7.14
CA LYS A 29 -9.42 15.13 8.29
C LYS A 29 -10.68 14.37 7.87
N GLY A 30 -10.89 13.21 8.46
CA GLY A 30 -12.04 12.35 8.19
C GLY A 30 -11.88 11.41 6.99
N ARG A 31 -10.74 11.44 6.27
CA ARG A 31 -10.43 10.44 5.24
C ARG A 31 -10.47 9.04 5.86
N LYS A 32 -11.02 8.08 5.12
CA LYS A 32 -10.95 6.66 5.48
C LYS A 32 -9.74 6.01 4.82
N SER A 33 -9.03 5.20 5.58
CA SER A 33 -8.04 4.27 5.05
C SER A 33 -8.71 3.16 4.25
N ALA A 34 -7.96 2.40 3.48
CA ALA A 34 -8.50 1.35 2.62
C ALA A 34 -9.23 0.22 3.39
N ASN A 35 -8.92 0.05 4.68
CA ASN A 35 -9.64 -0.87 5.57
C ASN A 35 -10.99 -0.30 6.09
N GLY A 36 -11.37 0.92 5.71
CA GLY A 36 -12.61 1.58 6.11
C GLY A 36 -12.54 2.37 7.41
N GLN A 37 -11.47 2.28 8.17
CA GLN A 37 -11.28 3.06 9.40
C GLN A 37 -10.90 4.51 9.08
N VAL A 38 -11.26 5.44 9.96
CA VAL A 38 -10.81 6.83 9.85
C VAL A 38 -9.29 6.88 9.99
N PHE A 39 -8.62 7.51 9.05
CA PHE A 39 -7.17 7.71 9.09
C PHE A 39 -6.77 8.55 10.31
N SER A 40 -5.66 8.18 10.94
CA SER A 40 -5.11 8.89 12.07
C SER A 40 -3.59 8.98 12.00
N ASP A 41 -3.08 10.20 12.00
CA ASP A 41 -1.65 10.49 12.11
C ASP A 41 -1.00 10.00 13.41
N HIS A 42 -1.82 9.73 14.43
CA HIS A 42 -1.37 9.32 15.77
C HIS A 42 -1.35 7.80 15.97
N SER A 43 -1.84 7.02 15.01
CA SER A 43 -1.87 5.57 15.10
C SER A 43 -0.60 4.95 14.48
N LEU A 44 -0.08 3.90 15.09
CA LEU A 44 1.02 3.10 14.53
C LEU A 44 0.49 2.21 13.42
N THR A 45 0.39 2.76 12.22
CA THR A 45 -0.10 2.09 11.02
C THR A 45 0.70 2.48 9.78
N ALA A 46 0.55 1.69 8.73
CA ALA A 46 1.22 1.92 7.46
C ALA A 46 0.34 1.49 6.27
N ALA A 47 0.71 1.99 5.09
CA ALA A 47 0.19 1.54 3.81
C ALA A 47 1.18 0.59 3.12
N HIS A 48 0.66 -0.48 2.53
CA HIS A 48 1.40 -1.41 1.69
C HIS A 48 0.51 -1.89 0.55
N ARG A 49 1.10 -2.11 -0.65
CA ARG A 49 0.31 -2.43 -1.84
C ARG A 49 -0.35 -3.81 -1.80
N THR A 50 0.32 -4.80 -1.22
CA THR A 50 -0.04 -6.22 -1.41
C THR A 50 -0.21 -7.04 -0.15
N LEU A 51 0.24 -6.58 1.02
CA LEU A 51 0.00 -7.30 2.27
C LEU A 51 -1.50 -7.30 2.63
N PRO A 52 -2.03 -8.39 3.19
CA PRO A 52 -3.41 -8.42 3.70
C PRO A 52 -3.67 -7.28 4.69
N MET A 53 -4.86 -6.65 4.62
CA MET A 53 -5.25 -5.64 5.60
C MET A 53 -5.25 -6.23 7.02
N GLY A 54 -4.76 -5.48 7.98
CA GLY A 54 -4.61 -5.91 9.36
C GLY A 54 -3.33 -6.72 9.65
N SER A 55 -2.45 -6.91 8.67
CA SER A 55 -1.15 -7.57 8.91
C SER A 55 -0.36 -6.88 10.01
N LEU A 56 0.19 -7.68 10.93
CA LEU A 56 1.11 -7.23 11.97
C LEU A 56 2.53 -7.26 11.43
N ILE A 57 3.16 -6.10 11.42
CA ILE A 57 4.51 -5.91 10.91
C ILE A 57 5.40 -5.21 11.93
N VAL A 58 6.70 -5.41 11.80
CA VAL A 58 7.72 -4.57 12.45
C VAL A 58 8.53 -3.89 11.36
N VAL A 59 8.70 -2.61 11.47
CA VAL A 59 9.52 -1.80 10.56
C VAL A 59 10.76 -1.35 11.30
N THR A 60 11.93 -1.68 10.76
CA THR A 60 13.25 -1.30 11.31
C THR A 60 13.94 -0.38 10.32
N ASN A 61 14.30 0.80 10.75
CA ASN A 61 15.16 1.72 10.01
C ASN A 61 16.59 1.17 10.00
N LEU A 62 17.08 0.85 8.82
CA LEU A 62 18.40 0.20 8.67
C LEU A 62 19.59 1.14 8.96
N THR A 63 19.36 2.45 8.97
CA THR A 63 20.39 3.44 9.31
C THR A 63 20.47 3.69 10.82
N SER A 64 19.31 3.88 11.46
CA SER A 64 19.25 4.25 12.90
C SER A 64 19.08 3.07 13.85
N GLY A 65 18.58 1.92 13.33
CA GLY A 65 18.21 0.76 14.14
C GLY A 65 16.87 0.93 14.89
N GLN A 66 16.21 2.09 14.81
CA GLN A 66 14.92 2.30 15.43
C GLN A 66 13.85 1.42 14.77
N SER A 67 13.02 0.79 15.58
CA SER A 67 11.98 -0.12 15.10
C SER A 67 10.66 0.09 15.83
N ALA A 68 9.55 -0.22 15.14
CA ALA A 68 8.22 -0.18 15.73
C ALA A 68 7.31 -1.24 15.10
N ALA A 69 6.46 -1.84 15.94
CA ALA A 69 5.38 -2.70 15.48
C ALA A 69 4.17 -1.84 15.06
N MET A 70 3.53 -2.24 13.96
CA MET A 70 2.36 -1.52 13.41
C MET A 70 1.46 -2.44 12.59
N ARG A 71 0.31 -1.92 12.17
CA ARG A 71 -0.65 -2.63 11.33
C ARG A 71 -0.73 -2.04 9.94
N ILE A 72 -0.90 -2.89 8.93
CA ILE A 72 -1.27 -2.46 7.59
C ILE A 72 -2.76 -2.12 7.57
N THR A 73 -3.10 -0.87 7.30
CA THR A 73 -4.47 -0.35 7.27
C THR A 73 -4.84 0.35 5.97
N ASP A 74 -3.86 0.62 5.12
CA ASP A 74 -4.07 1.38 3.90
C ASP A 74 -3.31 0.76 2.70
N ARG A 75 -3.60 1.26 1.50
CA ARG A 75 -2.97 0.88 0.24
C ARG A 75 -2.08 1.99 -0.28
N GLY A 76 -0.95 1.61 -0.80
CA GLY A 76 0.14 2.43 -1.29
C GLY A 76 1.48 1.93 -0.75
N PRO A 77 2.56 2.66 -0.98
CA PRO A 77 2.67 3.84 -1.82
C PRO A 77 2.53 3.51 -3.31
N PHE A 78 1.95 4.43 -4.08
CA PHE A 78 1.83 4.30 -5.52
C PHE A 78 2.80 5.27 -6.22
N VAL A 79 4.04 5.24 -5.79
CA VAL A 79 5.15 6.06 -6.30
C VAL A 79 6.40 5.20 -6.39
N GLY A 80 6.93 5.05 -7.60
CA GLY A 80 8.23 4.47 -7.88
C GLY A 80 8.54 3.17 -7.12
N ASP A 81 9.70 3.13 -6.53
CA ASP A 81 10.30 2.00 -5.81
C ASP A 81 9.98 1.97 -4.30
N LYS A 82 9.03 2.78 -3.83
CA LYS A 82 8.68 2.83 -2.39
C LYS A 82 7.97 1.55 -1.95
N LEU A 83 8.36 1.03 -0.80
CA LEU A 83 7.79 -0.17 -0.18
C LEU A 83 6.65 0.14 0.78
N LEU A 84 6.84 1.14 1.63
CA LEU A 84 5.92 1.51 2.69
C LEU A 84 5.66 3.01 2.75
N ASP A 85 4.43 3.35 3.11
CA ASP A 85 4.04 4.69 3.54
C ASP A 85 3.60 4.66 5.01
N LEU A 86 4.28 5.41 5.84
CA LEU A 86 4.09 5.43 7.29
C LEU A 86 3.19 6.58 7.70
N THR A 87 2.34 6.37 8.71
CA THR A 87 1.71 7.50 9.41
C THR A 87 2.78 8.34 10.12
N ILE A 88 2.45 9.57 10.52
CA ILE A 88 3.38 10.43 11.28
C ILE A 88 3.89 9.72 12.54
N ALA A 89 2.99 9.07 13.31
CA ALA A 89 3.40 8.32 14.49
C ALA A 89 4.38 7.20 14.19
N SER A 90 4.10 6.40 13.15
CA SER A 90 4.99 5.32 12.70
C SER A 90 6.34 5.84 12.22
N ALA A 91 6.34 6.94 11.45
CA ALA A 91 7.56 7.57 10.95
C ALA A 91 8.43 8.14 12.09
N LYS A 92 7.81 8.73 13.11
CA LYS A 92 8.52 9.21 14.31
C LYS A 92 9.13 8.04 15.10
N ALA A 93 8.36 6.99 15.32
CA ALA A 93 8.81 5.81 16.05
C ALA A 93 9.98 5.08 15.38
N THR A 94 10.08 5.15 14.06
CA THR A 94 11.14 4.50 13.27
C THR A 94 12.24 5.46 12.80
N GLY A 95 12.19 6.73 13.22
CA GLY A 95 13.20 7.74 12.82
C GLY A 95 13.12 8.19 11.36
N VAL A 96 12.08 7.82 10.62
CA VAL A 96 11.88 8.20 9.21
C VAL A 96 11.35 9.63 9.07
N TYR A 97 10.64 10.13 10.08
CA TYR A 97 9.92 11.41 10.00
C TYR A 97 10.80 12.59 9.60
N ARG A 98 11.96 12.75 10.24
CA ARG A 98 12.85 13.90 10.00
C ARG A 98 13.58 13.84 8.67
N VAL A 99 13.93 12.63 8.22
CA VAL A 99 14.68 12.42 6.97
C VAL A 99 13.76 12.30 5.76
N GLY A 100 12.46 12.11 5.98
CA GLY A 100 11.43 12.00 4.94
C GLY A 100 11.38 10.65 4.24
N THR A 101 12.53 10.08 3.92
CA THR A 101 12.67 8.76 3.29
C THR A 101 13.85 8.02 3.91
N ALA A 102 13.68 6.73 4.22
CA ALA A 102 14.75 5.89 4.74
C ALA A 102 14.63 4.46 4.22
N ARG A 103 15.77 3.77 4.14
CA ARG A 103 15.80 2.34 3.88
C ARG A 103 15.41 1.59 5.15
N VAL A 104 14.42 0.72 5.02
CA VAL A 104 13.87 -0.05 6.14
C VAL A 104 13.85 -1.54 5.81
N ARG A 105 13.84 -2.36 6.87
CA ARG A 105 13.42 -3.75 6.81
C ARG A 105 11.98 -3.84 7.33
N LEU A 106 11.15 -4.49 6.56
CA LEU A 106 9.78 -4.85 6.88
C LEU A 106 9.74 -6.33 7.25
N ASP A 107 9.45 -6.63 8.50
CA ASP A 107 9.27 -7.98 9.01
C ASP A 107 7.77 -8.24 9.24
N VAL A 108 7.21 -9.24 8.57
CA VAL A 108 5.79 -9.63 8.71
C VAL A 108 5.69 -10.76 9.73
N TYR A 109 4.89 -10.59 10.78
CA TYR A 109 4.75 -11.56 11.85
C TYR A 109 3.44 -12.35 11.78
N ARG A 110 2.34 -11.68 11.48
CA ARG A 110 1.03 -12.31 11.41
C ARG A 110 0.14 -11.62 10.39
N THR A 111 -0.59 -12.41 9.62
CA THR A 111 -1.55 -11.91 8.64
C THR A 111 -2.91 -12.58 8.83
N PRO A 112 -4.03 -11.86 8.67
CA PRO A 112 -5.36 -12.46 8.80
C PRO A 112 -5.72 -13.37 7.63
N LYS A 113 -5.00 -13.25 6.50
CA LYS A 113 -5.17 -14.06 5.28
C LYS A 113 -3.79 -14.44 4.73
N PRO A 114 -3.67 -15.53 3.94
CA PRO A 114 -2.39 -15.88 3.30
C PRO A 114 -1.83 -14.76 2.45
N ILE A 115 -0.50 -14.61 2.45
CA ILE A 115 0.18 -13.58 1.65
C ILE A 115 0.23 -13.98 0.18
N ASP A 116 0.55 -15.23 -0.10
CA ASP A 116 0.91 -15.70 -1.45
C ASP A 116 -0.23 -16.43 -2.18
N SER A 117 -1.35 -16.66 -1.51
CA SER A 117 -2.51 -17.33 -2.10
C SER A 117 -3.82 -16.61 -1.79
N GLY A 118 -4.79 -16.79 -2.66
CA GLY A 118 -6.10 -16.15 -2.53
C GLY A 118 -6.04 -14.63 -2.59
N GLY A 119 -7.00 -13.98 -1.95
CA GLY A 119 -7.16 -12.54 -1.97
C GLY A 119 -7.85 -12.02 -3.23
N ARG A 120 -8.13 -10.73 -3.23
CA ARG A 120 -8.73 -10.00 -4.35
C ARG A 120 -7.72 -9.00 -4.87
N TRP A 121 -7.50 -9.00 -6.18
CA TRP A 121 -6.40 -8.26 -6.79
C TRP A 121 -6.85 -7.36 -7.93
N CYS A 122 -6.16 -6.26 -8.09
CA CYS A 122 -6.34 -5.32 -9.19
C CYS A 122 -5.00 -4.73 -9.62
N VAL A 123 -5.02 -3.98 -10.71
CA VAL A 123 -3.93 -3.09 -11.12
C VAL A 123 -4.40 -1.65 -10.98
N GLN A 124 -3.58 -0.82 -10.37
CA GLN A 124 -3.84 0.59 -10.20
C GLN A 124 -2.80 1.39 -10.97
N VAL A 125 -3.25 2.28 -11.83
CA VAL A 125 -2.41 3.07 -12.74
C VAL A 125 -2.56 4.55 -12.43
N GLY A 126 -1.47 5.24 -12.28
CA GLY A 126 -1.44 6.68 -12.00
C GLY A 126 -0.09 7.11 -11.42
N ALA A 127 -0.09 8.24 -10.72
CA ALA A 127 -1.19 9.16 -10.51
C ALA A 127 -1.38 10.11 -11.71
N PHE A 128 -2.63 10.48 -11.98
CA PHE A 128 -2.95 11.52 -12.96
C PHE A 128 -3.41 12.79 -12.25
N THR A 129 -2.93 13.94 -12.69
CA THR A 129 -3.31 15.25 -12.15
C THR A 129 -4.63 15.78 -12.71
N SER A 130 -5.21 15.08 -13.68
CA SER A 130 -6.42 15.48 -14.38
C SER A 130 -7.36 14.29 -14.56
N HIS A 131 -8.63 14.46 -14.18
CA HIS A 131 -9.68 13.49 -14.43
C HIS A 131 -9.77 13.12 -15.93
N HIS A 132 -9.66 14.11 -16.82
CA HIS A 132 -9.68 13.88 -18.27
C HIS A 132 -8.55 12.93 -18.73
N LYS A 133 -7.34 13.04 -18.19
CA LYS A 133 -6.24 12.13 -18.53
C LYS A 133 -6.53 10.70 -18.06
N ALA A 134 -7.07 10.54 -16.87
CA ALA A 134 -7.47 9.25 -16.34
C ALA A 134 -8.60 8.62 -17.19
N GLU A 135 -9.64 9.40 -17.53
CA GLU A 135 -10.72 8.94 -18.41
C GLU A 135 -10.22 8.53 -19.79
N LYS A 136 -9.32 9.30 -20.39
CA LYS A 136 -8.71 8.95 -21.69
C LYS A 136 -7.98 7.62 -21.63
N LEU A 137 -7.21 7.36 -20.57
CA LEU A 137 -6.55 6.07 -20.39
C LEU A 137 -7.57 4.95 -20.20
N LYS A 138 -8.58 5.16 -19.35
CA LYS A 138 -9.66 4.19 -19.13
C LYS A 138 -10.31 3.79 -20.46
N GLU A 139 -10.70 4.77 -21.30
CA GLU A 139 -11.31 4.50 -22.61
C GLU A 139 -10.41 3.66 -23.51
N GLN A 140 -9.11 3.94 -23.56
CA GLN A 140 -8.13 3.15 -24.32
C GLN A 140 -8.03 1.70 -23.81
N LEU A 141 -8.20 1.50 -22.50
CA LEU A 141 -8.06 0.19 -21.86
C LEU A 141 -9.36 -0.64 -21.91
N LEU A 142 -10.54 -0.02 -22.04
CA LEU A 142 -11.83 -0.71 -21.96
C LEU A 142 -12.01 -1.82 -23.00
N HIS A 143 -11.43 -1.68 -24.20
CA HIS A 143 -11.47 -2.72 -25.23
C HIS A 143 -10.80 -4.02 -24.79
N LYS A 144 -9.73 -3.91 -24.00
CA LYS A 144 -8.96 -5.06 -23.53
C LYS A 144 -9.30 -5.45 -22.10
N TYR A 145 -9.70 -4.48 -21.30
CA TYR A 145 -9.98 -4.63 -19.87
C TYR A 145 -11.33 -3.99 -19.52
N PRO A 146 -12.45 -4.73 -19.70
CA PRO A 146 -13.81 -4.19 -19.47
C PRO A 146 -14.06 -3.69 -18.04
N GLY A 147 -13.26 -4.14 -17.06
CA GLY A 147 -13.32 -3.70 -15.67
C GLY A 147 -12.50 -2.45 -15.35
N ALA A 148 -11.96 -1.74 -16.36
CA ALA A 148 -11.22 -0.50 -16.12
C ALA A 148 -12.17 0.62 -15.67
N ASN A 149 -11.79 1.32 -14.59
CA ASN A 149 -12.57 2.40 -14.01
C ASN A 149 -11.68 3.48 -13.42
N VAL A 150 -12.12 4.74 -13.48
CA VAL A 150 -11.45 5.85 -12.79
C VAL A 150 -11.86 5.85 -11.33
N ILE A 151 -10.89 5.99 -10.45
CA ILE A 151 -11.10 6.13 -9.00
C ILE A 151 -10.41 7.39 -8.48
N GLU A 152 -11.01 7.95 -7.45
CA GLU A 152 -10.49 9.07 -6.68
C GLU A 152 -10.44 8.67 -5.21
N PHE A 153 -9.45 9.20 -4.50
CA PHE A 153 -9.40 9.06 -3.06
C PHE A 153 -9.79 10.40 -2.40
N PRO A 154 -10.73 10.40 -1.46
CA PRO A 154 -11.13 11.63 -0.77
C PRO A 154 -9.92 12.34 -0.14
N GLY A 155 -9.69 13.61 -0.50
CA GLY A 155 -8.56 14.40 -0.01
C GLY A 155 -7.23 14.16 -0.73
N ASP A 156 -7.26 13.43 -1.84
CA ASP A 156 -6.15 13.33 -2.79
C ASP A 156 -6.60 14.01 -4.09
N ASP A 157 -5.79 14.94 -4.59
CA ASP A 157 -6.04 15.65 -5.85
C ASP A 157 -5.64 14.83 -7.08
N SER A 158 -5.38 13.55 -6.90
CA SER A 158 -4.94 12.63 -7.94
C SER A 158 -6.06 11.68 -8.37
N PHE A 159 -6.05 11.35 -9.66
CA PHE A 159 -6.95 10.39 -10.29
C PHE A 159 -6.18 9.13 -10.65
N TRP A 160 -6.83 7.99 -10.55
CA TRP A 160 -6.25 6.67 -10.81
C TRP A 160 -7.14 5.86 -11.74
N VAL A 161 -6.56 5.02 -12.57
CA VAL A 161 -7.30 4.00 -13.32
C VAL A 161 -7.09 2.66 -12.64
N ARG A 162 -8.17 2.05 -12.16
CA ARG A 162 -8.17 0.71 -11.58
C ARG A 162 -8.66 -0.30 -12.61
N ILE A 163 -7.90 -1.36 -12.82
CA ILE A 163 -8.26 -2.49 -13.66
C ILE A 163 -8.48 -3.69 -12.74
N ARG A 164 -9.71 -4.21 -12.73
CA ARG A 164 -10.05 -5.43 -12.01
C ARG A 164 -10.13 -6.58 -13.01
N PRO A 165 -9.21 -7.55 -12.95
CA PRO A 165 -9.32 -8.74 -13.80
C PRO A 165 -10.52 -9.58 -13.37
N GLU A 166 -10.96 -10.46 -14.25
CA GLU A 166 -12.03 -11.40 -13.97
C GLU A 166 -11.73 -12.21 -12.68
N GLY A 167 -12.70 -12.23 -11.75
CA GLY A 167 -12.57 -12.87 -10.45
C GLY A 167 -11.57 -12.23 -9.52
N ASP A 168 -11.14 -10.99 -9.78
CA ASP A 168 -10.07 -10.31 -9.03
C ASP A 168 -8.80 -11.19 -8.88
N ASN A 169 -8.51 -11.98 -9.90
CA ASN A 169 -7.47 -13.01 -9.88
C ASN A 169 -6.06 -12.40 -9.85
N ARG A 170 -5.20 -12.90 -8.96
CA ARG A 170 -3.83 -12.41 -8.77
C ARG A 170 -2.97 -12.56 -10.02
N GLU A 171 -2.91 -13.74 -10.60
CA GLU A 171 -2.03 -14.03 -11.75
C GLU A 171 -2.40 -13.17 -12.97
N LYS A 172 -3.71 -13.00 -13.20
CA LYS A 172 -4.22 -12.09 -14.24
C LYS A 172 -3.82 -10.64 -13.95
N ALA A 173 -3.93 -10.18 -12.71
CA ALA A 173 -3.53 -8.83 -12.31
C ALA A 173 -2.01 -8.62 -12.47
N GLU A 174 -1.19 -9.57 -12.05
CA GLU A 174 0.27 -9.53 -12.22
C GLU A 174 0.66 -9.44 -13.71
N LEU A 175 0.00 -10.22 -14.56
CA LEU A 175 0.23 -10.20 -15.99
C LEU A 175 -0.11 -8.84 -16.61
N ILE A 176 -1.23 -8.24 -16.19
CA ILE A 176 -1.63 -6.89 -16.62
C ILE A 176 -0.59 -5.86 -16.17
N ALA A 177 -0.20 -5.88 -14.88
CA ALA A 177 0.77 -4.94 -14.32
C ALA A 177 2.13 -5.02 -15.04
N ARG A 178 2.58 -6.22 -15.39
CA ARG A 178 3.84 -6.43 -16.14
C ARG A 178 3.79 -5.94 -17.58
N ARG A 179 2.65 -6.04 -18.24
CA ARG A 179 2.47 -5.69 -19.66
C ARG A 179 2.09 -4.24 -19.90
N LEU A 180 1.43 -3.64 -18.93
CA LEU A 180 0.94 -2.27 -19.07
C LEU A 180 2.10 -1.28 -18.97
N ARG A 181 2.23 -0.45 -19.99
CA ARG A 181 3.21 0.64 -20.03
C ARG A 181 2.45 1.92 -20.38
N PRO A 182 1.87 2.60 -19.37
CA PRO A 182 1.16 3.84 -19.60
C PRO A 182 2.15 4.93 -20.06
N ALA A 183 1.67 5.84 -20.90
CA ALA A 183 2.48 6.99 -21.33
C ALA A 183 2.76 7.96 -20.17
N GLU A 184 1.91 7.97 -19.15
CA GLU A 184 2.01 8.78 -17.96
C GLU A 184 1.64 7.93 -16.74
N GLY A 185 2.37 8.08 -15.63
CA GLY A 185 2.18 7.28 -14.42
C GLY A 185 2.79 5.87 -14.53
N GLU A 186 2.53 5.06 -13.53
CA GLU A 186 2.99 3.68 -13.41
C GLU A 186 1.83 2.73 -13.09
N ALA A 187 2.01 1.45 -13.40
CA ALA A 187 1.03 0.40 -13.09
C ALA A 187 1.49 -0.41 -11.87
N PHE A 188 0.65 -0.48 -10.87
CA PHE A 188 0.93 -1.16 -9.60
C PHE A 188 -0.02 -2.33 -9.37
N LEU A 189 0.54 -3.51 -9.11
CA LEU A 189 -0.22 -4.62 -8.56
C LEU A 189 -0.71 -4.26 -7.15
N THR A 190 -2.00 -4.40 -6.90
CA THR A 190 -2.63 -3.98 -5.64
C THR A 190 -3.60 -5.05 -5.16
N ARG A 191 -3.52 -5.35 -3.85
CA ARG A 191 -4.49 -6.21 -3.19
C ARG A 191 -5.67 -5.38 -2.67
N LEU A 192 -6.90 -5.89 -2.84
CA LEU A 192 -8.12 -5.18 -2.44
C LEU A 192 -8.56 -5.52 -0.99
N ASP A 193 -8.15 -6.66 -0.43
CA ASP A 193 -8.59 -7.17 0.88
C ASP A 193 -7.48 -7.26 1.94
#